data_c12b68bf0d868db4342a4bfa8d43f13c
#
_entry.id   c12b68bf0d868db4342a4bfa8d43f13c
#
_cell.length_a   1.000
_cell.length_b   1.000
_cell.length_c   1.000
_cell.angle_alpha   90.00
_cell.angle_beta   90.00
_cell.angle_gamma   90.00
#
_symmetry.space_group_name_H-M   'P 1'
#
loop_
_entity.id
_entity.type
_entity.pdbx_description
1 polymer ?
#
loop_
_entity_poly.entity_id
_entity_poly.type
_entity_poly.pdbx_seq_one_letter_code
_entity_poly.pdbx_strand_id
1 'polypeptide(L)' 'MNEKERLLLALQQINNITNLVQDNQYKEFLYGKLISVEIELQRQLTNLTHHERGRI' A
#
# COMPACT_ATOMS: atom_id res chain seq x y z
N MET A 1 9.19 12.59 -8.93
CA MET A 1 9.00 11.38 -8.08
C MET A 1 8.79 10.18 -8.99
N ASN A 2 9.62 9.15 -8.82
CA ASN A 2 9.50 7.95 -9.64
C ASN A 2 8.42 7.01 -9.08
N GLU A 3 8.12 5.93 -9.81
CA GLU A 3 7.04 5.03 -9.44
C GLU A 3 7.30 4.34 -8.09
N LYS A 4 8.53 3.94 -7.85
CA LYS A 4 8.87 3.31 -6.57
C LYS A 4 8.58 4.24 -5.40
N GLU A 5 8.97 5.49 -5.52
CA GLU A 5 8.73 6.48 -4.48
C GLU A 5 7.25 6.74 -4.28
N ARG A 6 6.48 6.78 -5.37
CA ARG A 6 5.04 6.95 -5.29
C ARG A 6 4.37 5.81 -4.56
N LEU A 7 4.81 4.58 -4.84
CA LEU A 7 4.23 3.40 -4.19
C LEU A 7 4.55 3.39 -2.70
N LEU A 8 5.80 3.72 -2.33
CA LEU A 8 6.20 3.79 -0.93
C LEU A 8 5.41 4.85 -0.19
N LEU A 9 5.23 6.01 -0.81
CA LEU A 9 4.46 7.08 -0.20
C LEU A 9 2.99 6.69 -0.06
N ALA A 10 2.43 6.04 -1.08
CA ALA A 10 1.04 5.59 -1.02
C ALA A 10 0.83 4.58 0.10
N LEU A 11 1.78 3.66 0.29
CA LEU A 11 1.70 2.69 1.39
C LEU A 11 1.74 3.39 2.74
N GLN A 12 2.56 4.43 2.86
CA GLN A 12 2.62 5.22 4.08
C GLN A 12 1.28 5.89 4.36
N GLN A 13 0.62 6.42 3.33
CA GLN A 13 -0.69 7.05 3.49
C GLN A 13 -1.76 6.04 3.87
N ILE A 14 -1.68 4.82 3.34
CA ILE A 14 -2.62 3.77 3.74
C ILE A 14 -2.49 3.47 5.23
N ASN A 15 -1.27 3.41 5.76
CA ASN A 15 -1.06 3.22 7.19
C ASN A 15 -1.66 4.37 8.00
N ASN A 16 -1.49 5.59 7.53
CA ASN A 16 -2.06 6.76 8.21
C ASN A 16 -3.58 6.69 8.25
N ILE A 17 -4.19 6.32 7.11
CA ILE A 17 -5.64 6.20 7.04
C ILE A 17 -6.14 5.11 7.98
N THR A 18 -5.44 3.97 8.00
CA THR A 18 -5.80 2.87 8.88
C THR A 18 -5.83 3.30 10.33
N ASN A 19 -4.83 4.09 10.75
CA ASN A 19 -4.78 4.60 12.12
C ASN A 19 -5.92 5.59 12.40
N LEU A 20 -6.23 6.42 11.42
CA LEU A 20 -7.28 7.44 11.61
C LEU A 20 -8.66 6.84 11.75
N VAL A 21 -8.91 5.68 11.15
CA VAL A 21 -10.25 5.08 11.17
C VAL A 21 -10.39 3.96 12.20
N GLN A 22 -9.41 3.77 13.08
CA GLN A 22 -9.43 2.65 14.02
C GLN A 22 -10.61 2.67 14.98
N ASP A 23 -11.17 3.85 15.25
CA ASP A 23 -12.32 3.99 16.14
C ASP A 23 -13.64 4.16 15.38
N ASN A 24 -13.60 4.02 14.06
CA ASN A 24 -14.79 4.17 13.23
C ASN A 24 -15.71 2.97 13.41
N GLN A 25 -17.03 3.23 13.44
CA GLN A 25 -17.99 2.14 13.64
C GLN A 25 -18.02 1.15 12.47
N TYR A 26 -17.53 1.56 11.31
CA TYR A 26 -17.43 0.69 10.13
C TYR A 26 -15.99 0.27 9.85
N LYS A 27 -15.17 0.24 10.90
CA LYS A 27 -13.72 0.01 10.73
C LYS A 27 -13.39 -1.30 10.01
N GLU A 28 -14.15 -2.35 10.27
CA GLU A 28 -13.87 -3.64 9.64
C GLU A 28 -14.10 -3.60 8.14
N PHE A 29 -15.16 -2.90 7.73
CA PHE A 29 -15.44 -2.72 6.32
C PHE A 29 -14.33 -1.90 5.66
N LEU A 30 -13.92 -0.82 6.32
CA LEU A 30 -12.86 0.05 5.81
C LEU A 30 -11.53 -0.69 5.77
N TYR A 31 -11.21 -1.45 6.80
CA TYR A 31 -9.98 -2.23 6.85
C TYR A 31 -9.89 -3.20 5.69
N GLY A 32 -11.00 -3.88 5.37
CA GLY A 32 -11.03 -4.79 4.23
C GLY A 32 -10.66 -4.11 2.93
N LYS A 33 -11.20 -2.91 2.71
CA LYS A 33 -10.89 -2.14 1.51
C LYS A 33 -9.44 -1.66 1.51
N LEU A 34 -8.98 -1.16 2.66
CA LEU A 34 -7.62 -0.66 2.79
C LEU A 34 -6.59 -1.76 2.63
N ILE A 35 -6.86 -2.95 3.20
CA ILE A 35 -5.97 -4.09 3.05
C ILE A 35 -5.87 -4.51 1.58
N SER A 36 -6.99 -4.49 0.87
CA SER A 36 -6.99 -4.82 -0.56
C SER A 36 -6.09 -3.87 -1.34
N VAL A 37 -6.19 -2.57 -1.07
CA VAL A 37 -5.35 -1.57 -1.72
C VAL A 37 -3.89 -1.77 -1.34
N GLU A 38 -3.63 -2.03 -0.06
CA GLU A 38 -2.28 -2.24 0.43
C GLU A 38 -1.62 -3.45 -0.26
N ILE A 39 -2.35 -4.54 -0.36
CA ILE A 39 -1.84 -5.75 -1.03
C ILE A 39 -1.49 -5.45 -2.48
N GLU A 40 -2.35 -4.72 -3.17
CA GLU A 40 -2.10 -4.38 -4.57
C GLU A 40 -0.88 -3.48 -4.71
N LEU A 41 -0.73 -2.49 -3.83
CA LEU A 41 0.44 -1.61 -3.86
C LEU A 41 1.72 -2.39 -3.56
N GLN A 42 1.67 -3.31 -2.61
CA GLN A 42 2.80 -4.17 -2.30
C GLN A 42 3.17 -5.05 -3.48
N ARG A 43 2.17 -5.60 -4.16
CA ARG A 43 2.39 -6.43 -5.32
C ARG A 43 3.12 -5.63 -6.41
N GLN A 44 2.67 -4.41 -6.65
CA GLN A 44 3.28 -3.56 -7.66
C GLN A 44 4.72 -3.21 -7.28
N LEU A 45 4.94 -2.91 -6.01
CA LEU A 45 6.28 -2.57 -5.54
C LEU A 45 7.22 -3.78 -5.65
N THR A 46 6.73 -4.96 -5.28
CA THR A 46 7.51 -6.18 -5.38
C THR A 46 7.89 -6.47 -6.84
N ASN A 47 6.94 -6.32 -7.74
CA ASN A 47 7.21 -6.54 -9.16
C ASN A 47 8.24 -5.57 -9.69
N LEU A 48 8.14 -4.31 -9.26
CA LEU A 48 9.08 -3.29 -9.70
C LEU A 48 10.49 -3.59 -9.25
N THR A 49 10.66 -3.92 -7.96
CA THR A 49 11.99 -4.20 -7.41
C THR A 49 12.53 -5.53 -7.94
N HIS A 50 11.66 -6.52 -8.11
CA HIS A 50 12.07 -7.81 -8.67
C HIS A 50 12.55 -7.65 -10.11
N HIS A 51 11.86 -6.82 -10.88
CA HIS A 51 12.25 -6.56 -12.25
C HIS A 51 13.63 -5.91 -12.32
N GLU A 52 13.90 -4.99 -11.41
CA GLU A 52 15.22 -4.36 -11.33
C GLU A 52 16.31 -5.39 -11.07
N ARG A 53 16.06 -6.34 -10.16
CA ARG A 53 17.00 -7.39 -9.85
C ARG A 53 17.19 -8.38 -10.99
N GLY A 54 16.13 -8.59 -11.74
CA GLY A 54 16.16 -9.55 -12.84
C GLY A 54 17.06 -9.14 -13.98
N ARG A 55 17.54 -7.94 -13.97
CA ARG A 55 18.43 -7.44 -15.02
C ARG A 55 19.89 -7.84 -14.82
N ILE A 56 20.19 -8.36 -13.68
CA ILE A 56 21.53 -8.85 -13.40
C ILE A 56 21.73 -10.21 -14.06
#